data_183aa93fa3bc921ce3962f4b2917da42
#
_entry.id   183aa93fa3bc921ce3962f4b2917da42
#
_cell.length_a   1.000
_cell.length_b   1.000
_cell.length_c   1.000
_cell.angle_alpha   90.00
_cell.angle_beta   90.00
_cell.angle_gamma   90.00
#
_symmetry.space_group_name_H-M   'P 1'
#
loop_
_entity.id
_entity.type
_entity.pdbx_description
1 polymer ?
#
loop_
_entity_poly.entity_id
_entity_poly.type
_entity_poly.pdbx_seq_one_letter_code
_entity_poly.pdbx_strand_id
1 'polypeptide(L)'
;MTFMKKILAILFAIVLPAFAMADSCILPEKNPFMGTYQQQIAFGIGQGFDTGILLPPPVRPVPFYIGTIQYSQPTTFFRIPARRSLNVSMTLGLDEKYGWKWQDFTIPMAYATEDIALFRYERLYAGLGAGVGLQAQENKRLGAKLIFEFKVTFGYNFNDEWAAELFIQHFSNANTAEENNSYAFYGLGFTYNY
;
A
#
# COMPACT_ATOMS: atom_id res chain seq x y z
N MET A 1 -17.84 1.82 14.25
CA MET A 1 -18.31 0.49 13.73
C MET A 1 -18.84 0.49 12.30
N THR A 2 -19.38 1.58 11.78
CA THR A 2 -20.00 1.65 10.41
C THR A 2 -18.97 1.74 9.28
N PHE A 3 -17.79 2.32 9.50
CA PHE A 3 -16.77 2.57 8.49
C PHE A 3 -16.02 1.29 8.08
N MET A 4 -15.59 0.49 9.05
CA MET A 4 -14.90 -0.78 8.79
C MET A 4 -15.79 -1.79 8.04
N LYS A 5 -17.12 -1.79 8.33
CA LYS A 5 -18.07 -2.61 7.59
C LYS A 5 -18.20 -2.19 6.12
N LYS A 6 -18.09 -0.88 5.82
CA LYS A 6 -18.11 -0.36 4.44
C LYS A 6 -16.84 -0.71 3.67
N ILE A 7 -15.66 -0.60 4.30
CA ILE A 7 -14.39 -1.02 3.69
C ILE A 7 -14.41 -2.53 3.43
N LEU A 8 -14.86 -3.32 4.39
CA LEU A 8 -14.98 -4.77 4.24
C LEU A 8 -15.96 -5.12 3.11
N ALA A 9 -17.07 -4.40 2.97
CA ALA A 9 -18.06 -4.60 1.90
C ALA A 9 -17.49 -4.21 0.53
N ILE A 10 -16.71 -3.13 0.44
CA ILE A 10 -16.04 -2.72 -0.81
C ILE A 10 -14.93 -3.73 -1.16
N LEU A 11 -14.14 -4.19 -0.18
CA LEU A 11 -13.17 -5.27 -0.36
C LEU A 11 -13.84 -6.56 -0.85
N PHE A 12 -14.95 -6.96 -0.24
CA PHE A 12 -15.73 -8.11 -0.69
C PHE A 12 -16.30 -7.91 -2.09
N ALA A 13 -16.79 -6.72 -2.42
CA ALA A 13 -17.35 -6.41 -3.74
C ALA A 13 -16.29 -6.36 -4.86
N ILE A 14 -15.04 -6.05 -4.55
CA ILE A 14 -13.92 -6.05 -5.51
C ILE A 14 -13.27 -7.43 -5.58
N VAL A 15 -13.11 -8.11 -4.45
CA VAL A 15 -12.41 -9.41 -4.36
C VAL A 15 -13.31 -10.56 -4.83
N LEU A 16 -14.60 -10.56 -4.55
CA LEU A 16 -15.54 -11.60 -5.01
C LEU A 16 -15.62 -11.72 -6.54
N PRO A 17 -15.76 -10.64 -7.32
CA PRO A 17 -15.69 -10.74 -8.78
C PRO A 17 -14.33 -11.23 -9.28
N ALA A 18 -13.23 -10.83 -8.63
CA ALA A 18 -11.89 -11.31 -8.97
C ALA A 18 -11.74 -12.82 -8.72
N PHE A 19 -12.36 -13.36 -7.67
CA PHE A 19 -12.42 -14.82 -7.45
C PHE A 19 -13.32 -15.53 -8.47
N ALA A 20 -14.46 -14.94 -8.84
CA ALA A 20 -15.35 -15.53 -9.86
C ALA A 20 -14.75 -15.47 -11.28
N MET A 21 -13.88 -14.50 -11.55
CA MET A 21 -13.12 -14.41 -12.80
C MET A 21 -11.86 -15.29 -12.80
N ALA A 22 -11.38 -15.73 -11.63
CA ALA A 22 -10.19 -16.57 -11.51
C ALA A 22 -10.36 -17.97 -12.12
N ASP A 23 -11.59 -18.48 -12.24
CA ASP A 23 -11.87 -19.75 -12.93
C ASP A 23 -11.79 -19.62 -14.46
N SER A 24 -11.82 -18.41 -15.01
CA SER A 24 -11.69 -18.14 -16.45
C SER A 24 -10.41 -17.40 -16.84
N CYS A 25 -9.72 -16.79 -15.87
CA CYS A 25 -8.38 -16.25 -16.07
C CYS A 25 -7.36 -17.36 -15.80
N ILE A 26 -6.63 -17.76 -16.82
CA ILE A 26 -5.41 -18.54 -16.70
C ILE A 26 -4.53 -17.78 -15.72
N LEU A 27 -4.33 -18.33 -14.51
CA LEU A 27 -3.39 -17.76 -13.55
C LEU A 27 -2.05 -17.62 -14.29
N PRO A 28 -1.45 -16.45 -14.35
CA PRO A 28 -0.27 -16.25 -15.15
C PRO A 28 0.83 -17.18 -14.61
N GLU A 29 1.47 -17.95 -15.51
CA GLU A 29 2.63 -18.80 -15.18
C GLU A 29 3.75 -17.99 -14.51
N LYS A 30 3.76 -16.66 -14.73
CA LYS A 30 4.72 -15.73 -14.16
C LYS A 30 4.04 -14.79 -13.17
N ASN A 31 4.68 -14.56 -12.03
CA ASN A 31 4.25 -13.57 -11.05
C ASN A 31 4.16 -12.17 -11.71
N PRO A 32 3.02 -11.47 -11.66
CA PRO A 32 2.86 -10.18 -12.34
C PRO A 32 3.80 -9.09 -11.82
N PHE A 33 4.19 -9.15 -10.54
CA PHE A 33 5.09 -8.17 -9.92
C PHE A 33 6.57 -8.43 -10.25
N MET A 34 6.96 -9.71 -10.37
CA MET A 34 8.37 -10.11 -10.36
C MET A 34 8.76 -11.00 -11.54
N GLY A 35 7.81 -11.41 -12.38
CA GLY A 35 8.11 -12.31 -13.49
C GLY A 35 8.62 -13.67 -12.99
N THR A 36 9.84 -14.02 -13.41
CA THR A 36 10.56 -15.25 -12.98
C THR A 36 11.63 -14.99 -11.94
N TYR A 37 11.83 -13.74 -11.54
CA TYR A 37 12.83 -13.33 -10.58
C TYR A 37 12.44 -13.70 -9.15
N GLN A 38 13.45 -13.91 -8.30
CA GLN A 38 13.25 -14.33 -6.91
C GLN A 38 13.41 -13.18 -5.91
N GLN A 39 13.91 -12.06 -6.37
CA GLN A 39 14.14 -10.88 -5.54
C GLN A 39 13.78 -9.60 -6.28
N GLN A 40 13.26 -8.64 -5.55
CA GLN A 40 12.92 -7.32 -6.05
C GLN A 40 13.28 -6.28 -5.00
N ILE A 41 13.85 -5.18 -5.46
CA ILE A 41 13.98 -3.96 -4.68
C ILE A 41 13.10 -2.88 -5.31
N ALA A 42 12.47 -2.06 -4.47
CA ALA A 42 11.67 -0.94 -4.94
C ALA A 42 11.95 0.33 -4.13
N PHE A 43 11.80 1.46 -4.82
CA PHE A 43 11.84 2.79 -4.23
C PHE A 43 10.53 3.48 -4.56
N GLY A 44 9.88 4.06 -3.54
CA GLY A 44 8.63 4.76 -3.69
C GLY A 44 8.66 6.12 -3.02
N ILE A 45 7.99 7.08 -3.65
CA ILE A 45 7.70 8.38 -3.05
C ILE A 45 6.21 8.67 -3.18
N GLY A 46 5.64 9.27 -2.16
CA GLY A 46 4.22 9.59 -2.16
C GLY A 46 3.92 10.90 -1.45
N GLN A 47 2.81 11.48 -1.83
CA GLN A 47 2.23 12.65 -1.19
C GLN A 47 1.00 12.26 -0.39
N GLY A 48 0.88 12.82 0.80
CA GLY A 48 -0.27 12.64 1.67
C GLY A 48 -1.53 13.31 1.12
N PHE A 49 -2.67 12.74 1.44
CA PHE A 49 -3.96 13.33 1.18
C PHE A 49 -4.92 13.08 2.34
N ASP A 50 -5.87 13.99 2.52
CA ASP A 50 -6.90 13.85 3.54
C ASP A 50 -7.97 12.87 3.04
N THR A 51 -8.16 11.79 3.79
CA THR A 51 -9.16 10.76 3.52
C THR A 51 -10.51 11.11 4.12
N GLY A 52 -10.87 12.38 4.17
CA GLY A 52 -12.20 12.79 4.57
C GLY A 52 -13.28 12.10 3.74
N ILE A 53 -13.45 10.77 3.96
CA ILE A 53 -14.40 9.88 3.30
C ILE A 53 -13.93 9.45 1.89
N LEU A 54 -13.69 8.17 1.74
CA LEU A 54 -13.61 7.49 0.44
C LEU A 54 -14.89 7.77 -0.37
N LEU A 55 -14.75 8.66 -1.37
CA LEU A 55 -15.68 8.97 -2.47
C LEU A 55 -16.77 10.04 -2.21
N PRO A 56 -17.01 10.91 -3.19
CA PRO A 56 -16.11 11.49 -4.19
C PRO A 56 -15.60 12.89 -3.81
N PRO A 57 -14.80 13.48 -4.68
CA PRO A 57 -13.76 14.47 -4.36
C PRO A 57 -14.27 15.79 -3.75
N PRO A 58 -13.34 16.62 -3.23
CA PRO A 58 -11.95 16.67 -3.67
C PRO A 58 -10.98 16.01 -2.70
N VAL A 59 -10.16 15.07 -3.19
CA VAL A 59 -8.93 14.66 -2.53
C VAL A 59 -8.09 15.93 -2.33
N ARG A 60 -7.92 16.36 -1.09
CA ARG A 60 -7.10 17.51 -0.79
C ARG A 60 -5.70 17.02 -0.47
N PRO A 61 -4.69 17.40 -1.27
CA PRO A 61 -3.31 17.11 -0.91
C PRO A 61 -3.00 17.81 0.40
N VAL A 62 -2.33 17.10 1.29
CA VAL A 62 -1.81 17.65 2.55
C VAL A 62 -0.28 17.67 2.47
N PRO A 63 0.39 18.64 3.09
CA PRO A 63 1.83 18.83 2.94
C PRO A 63 2.61 17.82 3.79
N PHE A 64 2.35 16.52 3.61
CA PHE A 64 3.19 15.45 4.12
C PHE A 64 3.49 14.43 3.03
N TYR A 65 4.63 13.78 3.14
CA TYR A 65 5.21 12.93 2.12
C TYR A 65 5.68 11.63 2.76
N ILE A 66 5.82 10.60 1.94
CA ILE A 66 6.45 9.34 2.32
C ILE A 66 7.53 8.98 1.32
N GLY A 67 8.67 8.49 1.83
CA GLY A 67 9.68 7.80 1.05
C GLY A 67 9.76 6.36 1.55
N THR A 68 9.80 5.38 0.65
CA THR A 68 9.82 3.95 0.98
C THR A 68 10.92 3.22 0.21
N ILE A 69 11.62 2.34 0.91
CA ILE A 69 12.46 1.28 0.32
C ILE A 69 11.77 -0.04 0.65
N GLN A 70 11.58 -0.88 -0.36
CA GLN A 70 10.95 -2.18 -0.25
C GLN A 70 11.87 -3.26 -0.78
N TYR A 71 12.00 -4.36 -0.05
CA TYR A 71 12.58 -5.61 -0.51
C TYR A 71 11.50 -6.67 -0.58
N SER A 72 11.41 -7.40 -1.70
CA SER A 72 10.33 -8.36 -1.90
C SER A 72 10.84 -9.70 -2.43
N GLN A 73 10.05 -10.73 -2.14
CA GLN A 73 10.19 -12.08 -2.68
C GLN A 73 8.85 -12.56 -3.24
N PRO A 74 8.84 -13.39 -4.30
CA PRO A 74 7.62 -13.96 -4.84
C PRO A 74 7.02 -14.95 -3.85
N THR A 75 5.70 -14.98 -3.81
CA THR A 75 4.92 -15.90 -2.99
C THR A 75 3.59 -16.19 -3.65
N THR A 76 2.76 -16.98 -3.01
CA THR A 76 1.38 -17.25 -3.41
C THR A 76 0.47 -17.13 -2.20
N PHE A 77 -0.67 -16.49 -2.39
CA PHE A 77 -1.72 -16.41 -1.40
C PHE A 77 -2.97 -17.12 -1.96
N PHE A 78 -3.35 -18.26 -1.39
CA PHE A 78 -4.43 -19.13 -1.90
C PHE A 78 -4.32 -19.40 -3.42
N ARG A 79 -3.12 -19.74 -3.92
CA ARG A 79 -2.77 -19.95 -5.34
C ARG A 79 -2.76 -18.70 -6.21
N ILE A 80 -3.11 -17.53 -5.68
CA ILE A 80 -2.97 -16.26 -6.40
C ILE A 80 -1.51 -15.83 -6.31
N PRO A 81 -0.86 -15.46 -7.42
CA PRO A 81 0.48 -14.89 -7.38
C PRO A 81 0.53 -13.67 -6.47
N ALA A 82 1.54 -13.62 -5.62
CA ALA A 82 1.72 -12.55 -4.64
C ALA A 82 3.20 -12.20 -4.51
N ARG A 83 3.50 -11.11 -3.82
CA ARG A 83 4.84 -10.80 -3.33
C ARG A 83 4.77 -10.48 -1.85
N ARG A 84 5.69 -11.01 -1.10
CA ARG A 84 5.91 -10.67 0.30
C ARG A 84 7.04 -9.69 0.42
N SER A 85 6.83 -8.62 1.19
CA SER A 85 7.78 -7.52 1.25
C SER A 85 8.11 -7.10 2.66
N LEU A 86 9.35 -6.65 2.85
CA LEU A 86 9.78 -5.87 3.99
C LEU A 86 10.00 -4.44 3.53
N ASN A 87 9.43 -3.50 4.26
CA ASN A 87 9.41 -2.09 3.91
C ASN A 87 10.03 -1.27 5.03
N VAL A 88 10.84 -0.29 4.65
CA VAL A 88 11.29 0.79 5.52
C VAL A 88 10.84 2.09 4.89
N SER A 89 10.12 2.90 5.65
CA SER A 89 9.59 4.18 5.18
C SER A 89 9.91 5.30 6.15
N MET A 90 9.95 6.51 5.60
CA MET A 90 10.03 7.75 6.36
C MET A 90 8.89 8.65 5.93
N THR A 91 8.06 9.07 6.87
CA THR A 91 7.11 10.17 6.63
C THR A 91 7.77 11.50 6.96
N LEU A 92 7.45 12.53 6.18
CA LEU A 92 7.98 13.89 6.32
C LEU A 92 6.85 14.88 6.09
N GLY A 93 6.72 15.89 6.95
CA GLY A 93 5.79 16.96 6.60
C GLY A 93 5.21 17.77 7.73
N LEU A 94 4.26 18.65 7.34
CA LEU A 94 3.46 19.51 8.19
C LEU A 94 2.01 19.12 8.07
N ASP A 95 1.30 19.08 9.17
CA ASP A 95 -0.16 19.06 9.17
C ASP A 95 -0.68 20.26 9.97
N GLU A 96 -0.80 21.40 9.28
CA GLU A 96 -1.25 22.66 9.89
C GLU A 96 -2.70 22.57 10.40
N LYS A 97 -3.53 21.74 9.79
CA LYS A 97 -4.93 21.53 10.20
C LYS A 97 -5.03 21.00 11.63
N TYR A 98 -4.04 20.23 12.07
CA TYR A 98 -3.98 19.66 13.42
C TYR A 98 -2.95 20.37 14.32
N GLY A 99 -2.36 21.48 13.84
CA GLY A 99 -1.35 22.25 14.57
C GLY A 99 -0.01 21.51 14.73
N TRP A 100 0.33 20.62 13.84
CA TRP A 100 1.52 19.79 13.91
C TRP A 100 2.71 20.44 13.21
N LYS A 101 3.89 20.28 13.79
CA LYS A 101 5.15 20.76 13.24
C LYS A 101 5.84 19.63 12.49
N TRP A 102 6.82 19.97 11.63
CA TRP A 102 7.66 19.01 10.90
C TRP A 102 8.21 17.88 11.78
N GLN A 103 8.59 18.20 13.01
CA GLN A 103 9.13 17.24 13.96
C GLN A 103 8.14 16.14 14.37
N ASP A 104 6.85 16.48 14.37
CA ASP A 104 5.79 15.54 14.74
C ASP A 104 5.48 14.54 13.60
N PHE A 105 6.00 14.82 12.39
CA PHE A 105 5.73 14.06 11.17
C PHE A 105 6.94 13.38 10.55
N THR A 106 8.13 13.55 11.10
CA THR A 106 9.33 12.83 10.66
C THR A 106 9.40 11.50 11.41
N ILE A 107 8.69 10.50 10.88
CA ILE A 107 8.50 9.22 11.56
C ILE A 107 8.99 8.08 10.70
N PRO A 108 10.09 7.41 11.11
CA PRO A 108 10.49 6.14 10.53
C PRO A 108 9.46 5.05 10.81
N MET A 109 9.22 4.20 9.81
CA MET A 109 8.34 3.05 9.90
C MET A 109 9.03 1.82 9.31
N ALA A 110 8.76 0.65 9.89
CA ALA A 110 9.15 -0.63 9.34
C ALA A 110 7.96 -1.59 9.39
N TYR A 111 7.65 -2.23 8.26
CA TYR A 111 6.48 -3.08 8.15
C TYR A 111 6.65 -4.18 7.12
N ALA A 112 5.97 -5.30 7.34
CA ALA A 112 5.88 -6.41 6.40
C ALA A 112 4.52 -6.38 5.70
N THR A 113 4.52 -6.68 4.40
CA THR A 113 3.30 -6.70 3.57
C THR A 113 3.22 -7.96 2.73
N GLU A 114 1.99 -8.33 2.38
CA GLU A 114 1.69 -9.30 1.34
C GLU A 114 0.83 -8.61 0.29
N ASP A 115 1.33 -8.50 -0.94
CA ASP A 115 0.62 -7.92 -2.07
C ASP A 115 0.15 -9.04 -3.00
N ILE A 116 -1.16 -9.24 -3.18
CA ILE A 116 -1.74 -10.20 -4.11
C ILE A 116 -1.98 -9.58 -5.47
N ALA A 117 -1.76 -10.33 -6.54
CA ALA A 117 -2.07 -9.90 -7.90
C ALA A 117 -3.57 -10.05 -8.16
N LEU A 118 -4.26 -8.94 -8.44
CA LEU A 118 -5.68 -8.95 -8.79
C LEU A 118 -5.90 -9.13 -10.28
N PHE A 119 -4.97 -8.60 -11.09
CA PHE A 119 -5.17 -8.49 -12.51
C PHE A 119 -3.81 -8.39 -13.22
N ARG A 120 -3.72 -8.97 -14.42
CA ARG A 120 -2.64 -8.76 -15.38
C ARG A 120 -3.19 -8.72 -16.79
N TYR A 121 -2.76 -7.72 -17.54
CA TYR A 121 -3.01 -7.62 -18.97
C TYR A 121 -1.71 -7.16 -19.64
N GLU A 122 -1.08 -8.06 -20.42
CA GLU A 122 0.24 -7.83 -21.03
C GLU A 122 1.29 -7.37 -19.99
N ARG A 123 1.68 -6.09 -20.05
CA ARG A 123 2.65 -5.44 -19.18
C ARG A 123 2.02 -4.70 -18.00
N LEU A 124 0.70 -4.53 -18.03
CA LEU A 124 -0.05 -3.89 -16.95
C LEU A 124 -0.42 -4.91 -15.87
N TYR A 125 -0.40 -4.50 -14.63
CA TYR A 125 -0.91 -5.29 -13.52
C TYR A 125 -1.55 -4.40 -12.45
N ALA A 126 -2.39 -5.01 -11.64
CA ALA A 126 -2.90 -4.39 -10.43
C ALA A 126 -2.74 -5.34 -9.26
N GLY A 127 -2.53 -4.80 -8.09
CA GLY A 127 -2.34 -5.53 -6.86
C GLY A 127 -3.06 -4.89 -5.68
N LEU A 128 -3.31 -5.71 -4.69
CA LEU A 128 -3.87 -5.33 -3.40
C LEU A 128 -2.96 -5.86 -2.31
N GLY A 129 -2.51 -4.96 -1.44
CA GLY A 129 -1.60 -5.29 -0.35
C GLY A 129 -2.22 -5.03 1.02
N ALA A 130 -1.80 -5.83 1.98
CA ALA A 130 -2.04 -5.59 3.39
C ALA A 130 -0.78 -5.89 4.18
N GLY A 131 -0.59 -5.16 5.28
CA GLY A 131 0.60 -5.28 6.08
C GLY A 131 0.43 -4.88 7.54
N VAL A 132 1.44 -5.21 8.31
CA VAL A 132 1.55 -4.85 9.72
C VAL A 132 2.98 -4.45 10.04
N GLY A 133 3.15 -3.48 10.90
CA GLY A 133 4.46 -3.01 11.31
C GLY A 133 4.44 -2.03 12.46
N LEU A 134 5.53 -1.31 12.58
CA LEU A 134 5.75 -0.37 13.67
C LEU A 134 6.21 0.97 13.12
N GLN A 135 5.73 2.05 13.72
CA GLN A 135 6.35 3.37 13.62
C GLN A 135 7.24 3.62 14.84
N ALA A 136 8.31 4.38 14.65
CA ALA A 136 9.32 4.59 15.66
C ALA A 136 8.78 5.30 16.91
N GLN A 137 7.77 6.14 16.77
CA GLN A 137 7.15 6.89 17.85
C GLN A 137 5.64 6.98 17.69
N GLU A 138 4.95 7.06 18.79
CA GLU A 138 3.55 7.44 18.82
C GLU A 138 3.41 8.91 18.38
N ASN A 139 2.32 9.22 17.73
CA ASN A 139 1.99 10.58 17.35
C ASN A 139 0.50 10.84 17.54
N LYS A 140 0.13 12.11 17.55
CA LYS A 140 -1.26 12.55 17.75
C LYS A 140 -2.23 12.09 16.65
N ARG A 141 -1.72 11.56 15.53
CA ARG A 141 -2.57 11.12 14.44
C ARG A 141 -3.00 9.66 14.58
N LEU A 142 -2.07 8.76 14.96
CA LEU A 142 -2.37 7.34 15.12
C LEU A 142 -2.45 6.88 16.58
N GLY A 143 -1.87 7.62 17.52
CA GLY A 143 -1.91 7.27 18.95
C GLY A 143 -1.28 5.92 19.32
N ALA A 144 -0.63 5.23 18.41
CA ALA A 144 -0.04 3.92 18.60
C ALA A 144 1.25 3.74 17.80
N LYS A 145 2.15 2.88 18.28
CA LYS A 145 3.31 2.44 17.48
C LYS A 145 2.97 1.36 16.48
N LEU A 146 2.01 0.49 16.81
CA LEU A 146 1.54 -0.56 15.90
C LEU A 146 0.76 0.07 14.76
N ILE A 147 1.12 -0.28 13.52
CA ILE A 147 0.47 0.21 12.31
C ILE A 147 0.03 -0.95 11.44
N PHE A 148 -1.10 -0.76 10.78
CA PHE A 148 -1.61 -1.64 9.73
C PHE A 148 -1.60 -0.87 8.42
N GLU A 149 -1.13 -1.53 7.38
CA GLU A 149 -1.07 -0.97 6.03
C GLU A 149 -2.09 -1.63 5.13
N PHE A 150 -2.66 -0.83 4.24
CA PHE A 150 -3.45 -1.27 3.11
C PHE A 150 -2.97 -0.52 1.87
N LYS A 151 -2.72 -1.26 0.77
CA LYS A 151 -2.17 -0.68 -0.47
C LYS A 151 -2.92 -1.19 -1.69
N VAL A 152 -3.18 -0.29 -2.63
CA VAL A 152 -3.59 -0.60 -4.00
C VAL A 152 -2.47 -0.17 -4.91
N THR A 153 -2.08 -1.06 -5.84
CA THR A 153 -0.98 -0.82 -6.77
C THR A 153 -1.46 -1.03 -8.21
N PHE A 154 -1.05 -0.13 -9.10
CA PHE A 154 -1.16 -0.28 -10.55
C PHE A 154 0.24 -0.18 -11.14
N GLY A 155 0.69 -1.23 -11.79
CA GLY A 155 2.05 -1.32 -12.31
C GLY A 155 2.12 -1.51 -13.82
N TYR A 156 3.25 -1.08 -14.38
CA TYR A 156 3.62 -1.29 -15.76
C TYR A 156 5.05 -1.82 -15.84
N ASN A 157 5.22 -3.03 -16.39
CA ASN A 157 6.53 -3.64 -16.62
C ASN A 157 7.13 -3.08 -17.91
N PHE A 158 8.22 -2.31 -17.82
CA PHE A 158 8.96 -1.83 -19.00
C PHE A 158 9.64 -3.00 -19.72
N ASN A 159 10.20 -3.90 -18.93
CA ASN A 159 10.80 -5.17 -19.32
C ASN A 159 10.65 -6.17 -18.17
N ASP A 160 11.36 -7.30 -18.24
CA ASP A 160 11.29 -8.32 -17.18
C ASP A 160 11.95 -7.87 -15.85
N GLU A 161 12.88 -6.91 -15.90
CA GLU A 161 13.63 -6.43 -14.74
C GLU A 161 13.00 -5.18 -14.10
N TRP A 162 12.47 -4.24 -14.91
CA TRP A 162 12.06 -2.92 -14.45
C TRP A 162 10.57 -2.69 -14.59
N ALA A 163 9.98 -2.13 -13.55
CA ALA A 163 8.60 -1.64 -13.61
C ALA A 163 8.45 -0.30 -12.88
N ALA A 164 7.37 0.41 -13.23
CA ALA A 164 6.85 1.53 -12.44
C ALA A 164 5.51 1.15 -11.83
N GLU A 165 5.24 1.65 -10.64
CA GLU A 165 4.02 1.42 -9.87
C GLU A 165 3.41 2.74 -9.42
N LEU A 166 2.16 2.97 -9.76
CA LEU A 166 1.32 3.95 -9.05
C LEU A 166 0.71 3.25 -7.84
N PHE A 167 0.73 3.88 -6.69
CA PHE A 167 0.14 3.30 -5.49
C PHE A 167 -0.76 4.29 -4.74
N ILE A 168 -1.76 3.73 -4.06
CA ILE A 168 -2.50 4.37 -2.98
C ILE A 168 -2.25 3.52 -1.74
N GLN A 169 -1.76 4.14 -0.68
CA GLN A 169 -1.33 3.47 0.54
C GLN A 169 -1.99 4.13 1.75
N HIS A 170 -2.49 3.33 2.66
CA HIS A 170 -3.19 3.76 3.84
C HIS A 170 -2.60 3.09 5.08
N PHE A 171 -2.29 3.87 6.10
CA PHE A 171 -1.86 3.37 7.40
C PHE A 171 -2.86 3.77 8.48
N SER A 172 -3.16 2.83 9.37
CA SER A 172 -4.02 3.02 10.53
C SER A 172 -3.54 2.20 11.71
N ASN A 173 -4.06 2.48 12.89
CA ASN A 173 -3.85 1.63 14.06
C ASN A 173 -4.95 0.58 14.26
N ALA A 174 -5.86 0.41 13.30
CA ALA A 174 -7.02 -0.48 13.39
C ALA A 174 -7.89 -0.27 14.66
N ASN A 175 -7.92 0.94 15.21
CA ASN A 175 -8.60 1.34 16.46
C ASN A 175 -8.02 0.66 17.72
N THR A 176 -6.73 0.37 17.73
CA THR A 176 -6.03 -0.13 18.93
C THR A 176 -5.68 1.01 19.91
N ALA A 177 -5.85 2.27 19.51
CA ALA A 177 -5.74 3.46 20.36
C ALA A 177 -6.90 4.42 20.07
N GLU A 178 -7.11 5.40 20.96
CA GLU A 178 -8.20 6.38 20.83
C GLU A 178 -8.06 7.25 19.59
N GLU A 179 -6.84 7.72 19.30
CA GLU A 179 -6.54 8.50 18.11
C GLU A 179 -6.28 7.59 16.91
N ASN A 180 -7.06 7.76 15.84
CA ASN A 180 -6.89 7.02 14.60
C ASN A 180 -7.30 7.85 13.37
N ASN A 181 -6.61 8.95 13.16
CA ASN A 181 -6.83 9.84 12.02
C ASN A 181 -6.13 9.36 10.73
N SER A 182 -5.47 8.20 10.79
CA SER A 182 -4.81 7.50 9.68
C SER A 182 -3.89 8.35 8.78
N TYR A 183 -3.01 7.71 8.04
CA TYR A 183 -2.25 8.32 6.95
C TYR A 183 -2.76 7.75 5.63
N ALA A 184 -2.87 8.60 4.62
CA ALA A 184 -3.09 8.13 3.26
C ALA A 184 -2.13 8.85 2.32
N PHE A 185 -1.56 8.08 1.38
CA PHE A 185 -0.61 8.54 0.39
C PHE A 185 -1.01 8.01 -0.98
N TYR A 186 -0.81 8.83 -2.00
CA TYR A 186 -0.70 8.38 -3.38
C TYR A 186 0.72 8.65 -3.85
N GLY A 187 1.24 7.79 -4.70
CA GLY A 187 2.64 7.91 -5.08
C GLY A 187 3.05 7.09 -6.28
N LEU A 188 4.33 7.21 -6.57
CA LEU A 188 5.00 6.52 -7.65
C LEU A 188 6.15 5.71 -7.07
N GLY A 189 6.28 4.47 -7.51
CA GLY A 189 7.39 3.58 -7.22
C GLY A 189 8.08 3.10 -8.48
N PHE A 190 9.35 2.73 -8.33
CA PHE A 190 10.14 2.03 -9.34
C PHE A 190 10.66 0.74 -8.72
N THR A 191 10.54 -0.35 -9.45
CA THR A 191 10.96 -1.67 -9.01
C THR A 191 12.04 -2.22 -9.92
N TYR A 192 12.97 -2.96 -9.34
CA TYR A 192 14.01 -3.69 -10.03
C TYR A 192 14.02 -5.15 -9.56
N ASN A 193 13.84 -6.08 -10.49
CA ASN A 193 13.84 -7.52 -10.27
C ASN A 193 15.22 -8.11 -10.60
N TYR A 194 15.75 -9.04 -9.76
CA TYR A 194 17.06 -9.67 -9.95
C TYR A 194 17.13 -11.09 -9.35
#